data_9c8ead640a73386eefd588cdb6e93deb
#
_entry.id   9c8ead640a73386eefd588cdb6e93deb
#
_cell.length_a   1.000
_cell.length_b   1.000
_cell.length_c   1.000
_cell.angle_alpha   90.00
_cell.angle_beta   90.00
_cell.angle_gamma   90.00
#
_symmetry.space_group_name_H-M   'P 1'
#
loop_
_entity.id
_entity.type
_entity.pdbx_description
1 polymer ?
#
loop_
_entity_poly.entity_id
_entity_poly.type
_entity_poly.pdbx_seq_one_letter_code
_entity_poly.pdbx_strand_id
1 'polypeptide(L)'
;NGARSVDHLEYMDEGSINCLSGSSTIGTLLPSCALFLRSPYPPARKLIESGAAISIASDYNPGSSPSFNMNLVVALACSQMRMLPEEAINAATIQGAFAMDLQKEVGSIAVGKRANLIFTKPMNNLAYLPYSFGENPVQRVMINGVFQD
;
A
#
# COMPACT_ATOMS: atom_id res chain seq x y z
N ASN A 1 1.19 -23.13 2.34
CA ASN A 1 2.39 -23.03 3.18
C ASN A 1 2.21 -22.12 4.41
N GLY A 2 1.07 -21.43 4.56
CA GLY A 2 0.77 -20.60 5.73
C GLY A 2 1.56 -19.30 5.82
N ALA A 3 2.07 -18.78 4.70
CA ALA A 3 2.72 -17.48 4.67
C ALA A 3 1.70 -16.36 4.98
N ARG A 4 2.11 -15.36 5.76
CA ARG A 4 1.27 -14.20 6.07
C ARG A 4 1.13 -13.27 4.87
N SER A 5 2.22 -13.00 4.17
CA SER A 5 2.27 -12.23 2.94
C SER A 5 3.20 -12.84 1.91
N VAL A 6 3.04 -12.42 0.67
CA VAL A 6 3.91 -12.70 -0.46
C VAL A 6 4.08 -11.40 -1.25
N ASP A 7 5.33 -11.10 -1.62
CA ASP A 7 5.68 -9.80 -2.17
C ASP A 7 5.89 -9.86 -3.69
N HIS A 8 5.89 -8.69 -4.35
CA HIS A 8 6.08 -8.46 -5.78
C HIS A 8 4.84 -8.78 -6.63
N LEU A 9 4.71 -10.00 -7.15
CA LEU A 9 3.55 -10.52 -7.92
C LEU A 9 3.41 -9.96 -9.35
N GLU A 10 4.50 -9.42 -9.95
CA GLU A 10 4.49 -8.83 -11.30
C GLU A 10 4.10 -9.83 -12.39
N TYR A 11 4.43 -11.11 -12.21
CA TYR A 11 4.30 -12.17 -13.21
C TYR A 11 3.24 -13.23 -12.85
N MET A 12 2.20 -12.86 -12.09
CA MET A 12 1.13 -13.79 -11.74
C MET A 12 0.27 -14.15 -12.96
N ASP A 13 0.06 -15.44 -13.15
CA ASP A 13 -0.96 -16.00 -14.02
C ASP A 13 -2.33 -16.14 -13.32
N GLU A 14 -3.36 -16.53 -14.07
CA GLU A 14 -4.71 -16.71 -13.51
C GLU A 14 -4.77 -17.79 -12.43
N GLY A 15 -3.99 -18.87 -12.57
CA GLY A 15 -3.93 -19.94 -11.58
C GLY A 15 -3.37 -19.45 -10.24
N SER A 16 -2.30 -18.65 -10.29
CA SER A 16 -1.68 -18.01 -9.11
C SER A 16 -2.60 -17.00 -8.46
N ILE A 17 -3.33 -16.18 -9.25
CA ILE A 17 -4.33 -15.23 -8.76
C ILE A 17 -5.44 -15.97 -8.02
N ASN A 18 -6.00 -17.03 -8.60
CA ASN A 18 -7.04 -17.85 -7.98
C ASN A 18 -6.55 -18.54 -6.69
N CYS A 19 -5.30 -19.01 -6.68
CA CYS A 19 -4.70 -19.58 -5.49
C CYS A 19 -4.57 -18.54 -4.35
N LEU A 20 -4.12 -17.33 -4.67
CA LEU A 20 -3.98 -16.25 -3.69
C LEU A 20 -5.35 -15.81 -3.15
N SER A 21 -6.34 -15.63 -4.03
CA SER A 21 -7.70 -15.20 -3.63
C SER A 21 -8.41 -16.22 -2.75
N GLY A 22 -8.11 -17.51 -2.89
CA GLY A 22 -8.62 -18.59 -2.05
C GLY A 22 -7.86 -18.78 -0.73
N SER A 23 -6.88 -17.93 -0.43
CA SER A 23 -6.01 -18.04 0.75
C SER A 23 -6.19 -16.87 1.72
N SER A 24 -5.61 -16.99 2.91
CA SER A 24 -5.48 -15.87 3.87
C SER A 24 -4.18 -15.07 3.70
N THR A 25 -3.37 -15.40 2.71
CA THR A 25 -2.10 -14.73 2.42
C THR A 25 -2.35 -13.39 1.75
N ILE A 26 -1.70 -12.34 2.19
CA ILE A 26 -1.82 -11.00 1.60
C ILE A 26 -0.77 -10.81 0.53
N GLY A 27 -1.19 -10.37 -0.66
CA GLY A 27 -0.28 -9.98 -1.73
C GLY A 27 0.24 -8.57 -1.52
N THR A 28 1.54 -8.39 -1.30
CA THR A 28 2.16 -7.07 -1.14
C THR A 28 2.75 -6.61 -2.47
N LEU A 29 2.16 -5.58 -3.06
CA LEU A 29 2.55 -5.05 -4.37
C LEU A 29 3.56 -3.93 -4.19
N LEU A 30 4.59 -3.88 -5.06
CA LEU A 30 5.75 -3.02 -4.92
C LEU A 30 5.93 -2.10 -6.15
N PRO A 31 5.03 -1.13 -6.35
CA PRO A 31 5.02 -0.35 -7.59
C PRO A 31 6.25 0.55 -7.77
N SER A 32 6.92 0.97 -6.70
CA SER A 32 8.17 1.74 -6.79
C SER A 32 9.32 0.89 -7.36
N CYS A 33 9.39 -0.38 -6.96
CA CYS A 33 10.34 -1.34 -7.51
C CYS A 33 10.08 -1.58 -9.00
N ALA A 34 8.82 -1.83 -9.37
CA ALA A 34 8.43 -1.99 -10.77
C ALA A 34 8.80 -0.79 -11.63
N LEU A 35 8.56 0.45 -11.14
CA LEU A 35 8.96 1.69 -11.80
C LEU A 35 10.48 1.75 -12.01
N PHE A 36 11.25 1.54 -10.95
CA PHE A 36 12.70 1.73 -10.96
C PHE A 36 13.41 0.70 -11.86
N LEU A 37 12.99 -0.54 -11.80
CA LEU A 37 13.53 -1.65 -12.60
C LEU A 37 12.94 -1.73 -14.01
N ARG A 38 11.91 -0.94 -14.35
CA ARG A 38 11.16 -1.02 -15.60
C ARG A 38 10.54 -2.41 -15.83
N SER A 39 10.16 -3.08 -14.77
CA SER A 39 9.41 -4.34 -14.82
C SER A 39 7.91 -4.08 -15.04
N PRO A 40 7.13 -5.09 -15.47
CA PRO A 40 5.67 -4.98 -15.46
C PRO A 40 5.15 -4.63 -14.08
N TYR A 41 4.03 -3.92 -14.02
CA TYR A 41 3.34 -3.70 -12.75
C TYR A 41 2.51 -4.93 -12.35
N PRO A 42 2.41 -5.25 -11.06
CA PRO A 42 1.54 -6.31 -10.58
C PRO A 42 0.08 -6.09 -11.02
N PRO A 43 -0.69 -7.17 -11.31
CA PRO A 43 -2.06 -7.07 -11.81
C PRO A 43 -3.07 -6.75 -10.70
N ALA A 44 -2.91 -5.60 -10.00
CA ALA A 44 -3.70 -5.24 -8.83
C ALA A 44 -5.21 -5.28 -9.07
N ARG A 45 -5.68 -4.77 -10.21
CA ARG A 45 -7.12 -4.78 -10.53
C ARG A 45 -7.67 -6.20 -10.59
N LYS A 46 -6.99 -7.13 -11.25
CA LYS A 46 -7.40 -8.54 -11.30
C LYS A 46 -7.39 -9.19 -9.92
N LEU A 47 -6.38 -8.89 -9.09
CA LEU A 47 -6.28 -9.40 -7.72
C LEU A 47 -7.45 -8.91 -6.87
N ILE A 48 -7.78 -7.62 -6.93
CA ILE A 48 -8.92 -7.06 -6.19
C ILE A 48 -10.23 -7.69 -6.66
N GLU A 49 -10.47 -7.77 -7.96
CA GLU A 49 -11.68 -8.36 -8.55
C GLU A 49 -11.83 -9.86 -8.25
N SER A 50 -10.73 -10.58 -8.07
CA SER A 50 -10.75 -11.98 -7.62
C SER A 50 -11.03 -12.14 -6.12
N GLY A 51 -11.06 -11.05 -5.34
CA GLY A 51 -11.24 -11.07 -3.90
C GLY A 51 -9.94 -11.30 -3.09
N ALA A 52 -8.77 -11.25 -3.72
CA ALA A 52 -7.50 -11.37 -3.03
C ALA A 52 -7.26 -10.14 -2.13
N ALA A 53 -6.80 -10.39 -0.90
CA ALA A 53 -6.35 -9.32 -0.02
C ALA A 53 -4.98 -8.82 -0.49
N ILE A 54 -4.84 -7.50 -0.70
CA ILE A 54 -3.60 -6.90 -1.15
C ILE A 54 -3.17 -5.73 -0.27
N SER A 55 -1.87 -5.55 -0.13
CA SER A 55 -1.23 -4.36 0.43
C SER A 55 -0.25 -3.76 -0.56
N ILE A 56 0.22 -2.55 -0.30
CA ILE A 56 1.29 -1.89 -1.05
C ILE A 56 2.39 -1.44 -0.10
N ALA A 57 3.63 -1.52 -0.57
CA ALA A 57 4.80 -1.11 0.20
C ALA A 57 5.85 -0.42 -0.67
N SER A 58 6.79 0.28 -0.04
CA SER A 58 7.86 1.00 -0.73
C SER A 58 8.96 0.08 -1.24
N ASP A 59 9.14 -1.07 -0.61
CA ASP A 59 10.32 -1.94 -0.85
C ASP A 59 11.65 -1.16 -0.74
N TYR A 60 11.73 -0.25 0.23
CA TYR A 60 12.89 0.66 0.33
C TYR A 60 14.20 -0.11 0.48
N ASN A 61 15.00 -0.06 -0.57
CA ASN A 61 16.34 -0.65 -0.61
C ASN A 61 17.19 0.05 -1.69
N PRO A 62 18.55 0.02 -1.58
CA PRO A 62 19.43 0.72 -2.53
C PRO A 62 19.46 0.10 -3.94
N GLY A 63 19.06 -1.17 -4.09
CA GLY A 63 19.19 -1.91 -5.36
C GLY A 63 18.03 -1.72 -6.32
N SER A 64 16.80 -1.73 -5.83
CA SER A 64 15.60 -1.80 -6.66
C SER A 64 14.52 -0.75 -6.34
N SER A 65 14.61 -0.07 -5.19
CA SER A 65 13.61 0.94 -4.81
C SER A 65 14.22 1.96 -3.82
N PRO A 66 15.06 2.90 -4.28
CA PRO A 66 15.76 3.84 -3.39
C PRO A 66 14.85 5.00 -2.92
N SER A 67 13.58 4.72 -2.65
CA SER A 67 12.59 5.70 -2.19
C SER A 67 11.64 5.08 -1.18
N PHE A 68 11.49 5.77 -0.04
CA PHE A 68 10.46 5.43 0.98
C PHE A 68 9.21 6.32 0.87
N ASN A 69 9.03 7.03 -0.25
CA ASN A 69 7.90 7.94 -0.43
C ASN A 69 6.60 7.17 -0.69
N MET A 70 5.82 6.93 0.37
CA MET A 70 4.52 6.24 0.26
C MET A 70 3.46 7.03 -0.51
N ASN A 71 3.56 8.37 -0.62
CA ASN A 71 2.66 9.14 -1.48
C ASN A 71 2.89 8.77 -2.96
N LEU A 72 4.15 8.60 -3.37
CA LEU A 72 4.47 8.11 -4.71
C LEU A 72 3.98 6.68 -4.91
N VAL A 73 4.13 5.79 -3.92
CA VAL A 73 3.63 4.41 -3.99
C VAL A 73 2.12 4.38 -4.22
N VAL A 74 1.35 5.17 -3.47
CA VAL A 74 -0.12 5.32 -3.64
C VAL A 74 -0.46 5.87 -5.03
N ALA A 75 0.27 6.88 -5.50
CA ALA A 75 0.06 7.46 -6.83
C ALA A 75 0.31 6.45 -7.96
N LEU A 76 1.39 5.65 -7.85
CA LEU A 76 1.68 4.58 -8.80
C LEU A 76 0.63 3.46 -8.76
N ALA A 77 0.14 3.10 -7.58
CA ALA A 77 -0.94 2.14 -7.43
C ALA A 77 -2.21 2.58 -8.18
N CYS A 78 -2.57 3.85 -8.08
CA CYS A 78 -3.71 4.40 -8.80
C CYS A 78 -3.45 4.51 -10.31
N SER A 79 -2.32 5.11 -10.71
CA SER A 79 -2.05 5.47 -12.11
C SER A 79 -1.62 4.28 -12.97
N GLN A 80 -0.85 3.35 -12.41
CA GLN A 80 -0.26 2.22 -13.15
C GLN A 80 -0.97 0.89 -12.90
N MET A 81 -1.51 0.67 -11.70
CA MET A 81 -2.15 -0.58 -11.33
C MET A 81 -3.68 -0.50 -11.28
N ARG A 82 -4.28 0.65 -11.65
CA ARG A 82 -5.73 0.90 -11.73
C ARG A 82 -6.47 0.68 -10.41
N MET A 83 -5.81 0.97 -9.30
CA MET A 83 -6.47 1.00 -8.00
C MET A 83 -7.27 2.30 -7.83
N LEU A 84 -8.42 2.23 -7.16
CA LEU A 84 -9.10 3.43 -6.70
C LEU A 84 -8.31 4.08 -5.56
N PRO A 85 -8.42 5.41 -5.35
CA PRO A 85 -7.72 6.09 -4.26
C PRO A 85 -7.96 5.47 -2.89
N GLU A 86 -9.20 5.08 -2.60
CA GLU A 86 -9.59 4.43 -1.34
C GLU A 86 -8.97 3.04 -1.20
N GLU A 87 -8.89 2.27 -2.29
CA GLU A 87 -8.23 0.96 -2.30
C GLU A 87 -6.74 1.09 -2.02
N ALA A 88 -6.07 2.04 -2.67
CA ALA A 88 -4.63 2.26 -2.52
C ALA A 88 -4.29 2.76 -1.09
N ILE A 89 -5.11 3.65 -0.52
CA ILE A 89 -4.92 4.12 0.87
C ILE A 89 -5.15 2.98 1.86
N ASN A 90 -6.19 2.17 1.69
CA ASN A 90 -6.43 0.99 2.52
C ASN A 90 -5.28 -0.02 2.40
N ALA A 91 -4.77 -0.26 1.18
CA ALA A 91 -3.64 -1.15 0.94
C ALA A 91 -2.35 -0.66 1.62
N ALA A 92 -2.14 0.67 1.67
CA ALA A 92 -0.98 1.29 2.33
C ALA A 92 -1.11 1.36 3.87
N THR A 93 -2.29 1.12 4.43
CA THR A 93 -2.56 1.30 5.86
C THR A 93 -3.05 0.02 6.52
N ILE A 94 -4.36 -0.22 6.53
CA ILE A 94 -4.94 -1.35 7.26
C ILE A 94 -4.52 -2.70 6.67
N GLN A 95 -4.45 -2.83 5.34
CA GLN A 95 -4.01 -4.07 4.71
C GLN A 95 -2.50 -4.32 4.93
N GLY A 96 -1.69 -3.27 4.93
CA GLY A 96 -0.28 -3.36 5.34
C GLY A 96 -0.13 -3.84 6.79
N ALA A 97 -1.00 -3.35 7.69
CA ALA A 97 -1.03 -3.82 9.07
C ALA A 97 -1.43 -5.31 9.17
N PHE A 98 -2.38 -5.77 8.35
CA PHE A 98 -2.72 -7.20 8.26
C PHE A 98 -1.55 -8.04 7.75
N ALA A 99 -0.82 -7.57 6.73
CA ALA A 99 0.34 -8.27 6.19
C ALA A 99 1.44 -8.49 7.25
N MET A 100 1.55 -7.57 8.21
CA MET A 100 2.52 -7.62 9.32
C MET A 100 1.96 -8.23 10.62
N ASP A 101 0.70 -8.67 10.65
CA ASP A 101 -0.02 -9.14 11.85
C ASP A 101 -0.18 -8.06 12.95
N LEU A 102 -0.22 -6.78 12.56
CA LEU A 102 -0.33 -5.62 13.46
C LEU A 102 -1.69 -4.91 13.38
N GLN A 103 -2.70 -5.49 12.71
CA GLN A 103 -4.01 -4.87 12.47
C GLN A 103 -4.80 -4.53 13.74
N LYS A 104 -4.47 -5.16 14.86
CA LYS A 104 -5.06 -4.85 16.16
C LYS A 104 -4.44 -3.60 16.81
N GLU A 105 -3.24 -3.20 16.38
CA GLU A 105 -2.47 -2.13 16.98
C GLU A 105 -2.41 -0.86 16.13
N VAL A 106 -2.35 -1.01 14.80
CA VAL A 106 -2.17 0.10 13.84
C VAL A 106 -3.01 -0.10 12.58
N GLY A 107 -2.87 0.78 11.61
CA GLY A 107 -3.45 0.69 10.27
C GLY A 107 -4.85 1.28 10.13
N SER A 108 -5.51 1.64 11.22
CA SER A 108 -6.80 2.36 11.19
C SER A 108 -6.96 3.23 12.44
N ILE A 109 -7.79 4.26 12.33
CA ILE A 109 -8.16 5.14 13.46
C ILE A 109 -9.30 4.46 14.22
N ALA A 110 -8.98 3.84 15.35
CA ALA A 110 -9.95 3.18 16.21
C ALA A 110 -9.51 3.26 17.68
N VAL A 111 -10.50 3.22 18.58
CA VAL A 111 -10.22 3.23 20.03
C VAL A 111 -9.40 1.99 20.41
N GLY A 112 -8.35 2.19 21.19
CA GLY A 112 -7.43 1.14 21.63
C GLY A 112 -6.23 0.90 20.71
N LYS A 113 -6.20 1.49 19.51
CA LYS A 113 -5.03 1.44 18.63
C LYS A 113 -4.04 2.57 18.93
N ARG A 114 -2.80 2.36 18.53
CA ARG A 114 -1.75 3.38 18.63
C ARG A 114 -2.11 4.58 17.75
N ALA A 115 -1.98 5.78 18.27
CA ALA A 115 -2.17 7.00 17.51
C ALA A 115 -0.93 7.31 16.66
N ASN A 116 -0.72 6.53 15.61
CA ASN A 116 0.26 6.76 14.56
C ASN A 116 -0.49 7.37 13.38
N LEU A 117 -0.44 8.70 13.25
CA LEU A 117 -1.29 9.46 12.35
C LEU A 117 -0.47 10.40 11.47
N ILE A 118 -0.91 10.54 10.23
CA ILE A 118 -0.45 11.57 9.32
C ILE A 118 -1.56 12.62 9.19
N PHE A 119 -1.21 13.88 9.38
CA PHE A 119 -2.08 15.02 9.14
C PHE A 119 -1.64 15.67 7.84
N THR A 120 -2.54 15.78 6.90
CA THR A 120 -2.27 16.41 5.60
C THR A 120 -2.74 17.86 5.58
N LYS A 121 -2.25 18.62 4.60
CA LYS A 121 -2.89 19.87 4.21
C LYS A 121 -4.35 19.59 3.85
N PRO A 122 -5.26 20.57 4.01
CA PRO A 122 -6.64 20.42 3.55
C PRO A 122 -6.68 20.04 2.06
N MET A 123 -7.50 19.05 1.73
CA MET A 123 -7.74 18.61 0.35
C MET A 123 -9.23 18.40 0.11
N ASN A 124 -9.70 18.62 -1.10
CA ASN A 124 -11.12 18.58 -1.42
C ASN A 124 -11.69 17.15 -1.37
N ASN A 125 -10.88 16.15 -1.68
CA ASN A 125 -11.26 14.74 -1.64
C ASN A 125 -10.00 13.85 -1.59
N LEU A 126 -10.19 12.55 -1.34
CA LEU A 126 -9.09 11.58 -1.25
C LEU A 126 -8.34 11.39 -2.57
N ALA A 127 -8.98 11.60 -3.72
CA ALA A 127 -8.34 11.46 -5.02
C ALA A 127 -7.25 12.51 -5.27
N TYR A 128 -7.24 13.62 -4.52
CA TYR A 128 -6.17 14.61 -4.60
C TYR A 128 -4.82 14.03 -4.15
N LEU A 129 -4.80 13.10 -3.21
CA LEU A 129 -3.57 12.49 -2.70
C LEU A 129 -2.75 11.79 -3.81
N PRO A 130 -3.29 10.81 -4.56
CA PRO A 130 -2.56 10.22 -5.69
C PRO A 130 -2.38 11.17 -6.88
N TYR A 131 -3.25 12.17 -7.05
CA TYR A 131 -3.15 13.16 -8.13
C TYR A 131 -1.93 14.07 -7.93
N SER A 132 -1.68 14.53 -6.71
CA SER A 132 -0.58 15.45 -6.38
C SER A 132 0.74 14.72 -6.11
N PHE A 133 1.07 13.70 -6.91
CA PHE A 133 2.20 12.77 -6.69
C PHE A 133 3.57 13.44 -6.56
N GLY A 134 3.73 14.66 -7.07
CA GLY A 134 4.98 15.45 -6.97
C GLY A 134 5.05 16.33 -5.72
N GLU A 135 3.98 16.41 -4.91
CA GLU A 135 3.93 17.21 -3.71
C GLU A 135 4.09 16.36 -2.45
N ASN A 136 4.54 16.97 -1.36
CA ASN A 136 4.41 16.38 -0.03
C ASN A 136 3.18 16.98 0.66
N PRO A 137 2.06 16.27 0.73
CA PRO A 137 0.85 16.75 1.40
C PRO A 137 0.94 16.66 2.92
N VAL A 138 1.92 15.94 3.48
CA VAL A 138 2.08 15.73 4.92
C VAL A 138 2.43 17.05 5.58
N GLN A 139 1.62 17.45 6.55
CA GLN A 139 1.81 18.67 7.34
C GLN A 139 2.37 18.37 8.73
N ARG A 140 1.88 17.31 9.38
CA ARG A 140 2.34 16.86 10.69
C ARG A 140 2.26 15.34 10.80
N VAL A 141 3.09 14.77 11.63
CA VAL A 141 3.10 13.33 11.95
C VAL A 141 2.94 13.16 13.46
N MET A 142 2.16 12.16 13.85
CA MET A 142 2.02 11.74 15.24
C MET A 142 2.46 10.28 15.37
N ILE A 143 3.30 9.98 16.35
CA ILE A 143 3.76 8.62 16.67
C ILE A 143 3.43 8.33 18.13
N ASN A 144 2.66 7.28 18.39
CA ASN A 144 2.20 6.88 19.72
C ASN A 144 1.53 8.04 20.49
N GLY A 145 0.75 8.86 19.79
CA GLY A 145 0.05 10.00 20.38
C GLY A 145 0.89 11.27 20.56
N VAL A 146 2.17 11.27 20.18
CA VAL A 146 3.08 12.41 20.30
C VAL A 146 3.38 12.97 18.92
N PHE A 147 3.17 14.27 18.74
CA PHE A 147 3.56 14.96 17.50
C PHE A 147 5.08 14.96 17.35
N GLN A 148 5.51 14.74 16.12
CA GLN A 148 6.92 14.83 15.74
C GLN A 148 7.19 16.20 15.15
N ASP A 149 8.33 16.81 15.53
CA ASP A 149 8.82 18.11 15.05
C ASP A 149 9.48 17.98 13.66
#